data_9fe80cb919a28781769a003a088927b8
#
_entry.id   9fe80cb919a28781769a003a088927b8
#
_cell.length_a   1.000
_cell.length_b   1.000
_cell.length_c   1.000
_cell.angle_alpha   90.00
_cell.angle_beta   90.00
_cell.angle_gamma   90.00
#
_symmetry.space_group_name_H-M   'P 1'
#
loop_
_entity.id
_entity.type
_entity.pdbx_description
1 polymer ?
#
loop_
_entity_poly.entity_id
_entity_poly.type
_entity_poly.pdbx_seq_one_letter_code
_entity_poly.pdbx_strand_id
1 'polypeptide(L)'
;SDFDFDLPLNQYFLSEVAEHLESKGINCLDDLIDAMYGDPERWATRLDLSKERSNGILSWLYSKKLGGAPIDFPPVLETRARDLSKSYYGQKVEDIGAPLWSEINKKQKTGRRLGQPLKNSEIRPLEFLTPPKALDGSSGTNRGDRQDCALNVNTDIEAIRLWLKAKGTNANTQAAYRREAERFLLWCLLEKRVALSSARLEECSEYLKWLEMIGRETPENWQKSWIYPQETWIGPKNTPRESPDWKPFNSSLAYTSRKAASTIVRQL
;
A
#
# COMPACT_ATOMS: atom_id res chain seq x y z
N SER A 1 8.31 -16.50 3.95
CA SER A 1 7.60 -15.40 4.59
C SER A 1 6.41 -15.97 5.32
N ASP A 2 6.39 -15.79 6.61
CA ASP A 2 5.35 -16.33 7.47
C ASP A 2 4.08 -15.53 7.25
N PHE A 3 3.27 -16.00 6.31
CA PHE A 3 1.92 -15.52 6.12
C PHE A 3 1.10 -16.11 7.26
N ASP A 4 0.70 -15.28 8.19
CA ASP A 4 0.04 -15.72 9.41
C ASP A 4 -1.48 -15.58 9.26
N PHE A 5 -2.16 -16.72 9.21
CA PHE A 5 -3.60 -16.80 9.00
C PHE A 5 -4.42 -16.39 10.24
N ASP A 6 -3.80 -16.43 11.42
CA ASP A 6 -4.46 -16.13 12.69
C ASP A 6 -4.45 -14.65 13.06
N LEU A 7 -3.72 -13.82 12.27
CA LEU A 7 -3.70 -12.39 12.51
C LEU A 7 -5.07 -11.75 12.28
N PRO A 8 -5.44 -10.73 13.06
CA PRO A 8 -6.68 -9.98 12.88
C PRO A 8 -6.78 -9.41 11.47
N LEU A 9 -7.98 -9.37 10.91
CA LEU A 9 -8.24 -8.94 9.53
C LEU A 9 -7.78 -7.52 9.23
N ASN A 10 -7.72 -6.64 10.22
CA ASN A 10 -7.21 -5.28 10.08
C ASN A 10 -5.70 -5.21 9.77
N GLN A 11 -4.98 -6.33 9.87
CA GLN A 11 -3.60 -6.45 9.42
C GLN A 11 -3.50 -6.62 7.89
N TYR A 12 -4.56 -7.08 7.25
CA TYR A 12 -4.62 -7.38 5.82
C TYR A 12 -5.58 -6.47 5.06
N PHE A 13 -6.66 -6.06 5.70
CA PHE A 13 -7.72 -5.27 5.10
C PHE A 13 -7.86 -3.91 5.79
N LEU A 14 -8.49 -2.98 5.11
CA LEU A 14 -8.88 -1.72 5.72
C LEU A 14 -9.92 -1.93 6.83
N SER A 15 -9.92 -1.03 7.80
CA SER A 15 -10.81 -1.13 8.97
C SER A 15 -12.27 -1.35 8.60
N GLU A 16 -12.79 -0.66 7.58
CA GLU A 16 -14.19 -0.84 7.17
C GLU A 16 -14.53 -2.26 6.73
N VAL A 17 -13.60 -2.95 6.07
CA VAL A 17 -13.83 -4.32 5.63
C VAL A 17 -13.51 -5.31 6.74
N ALA A 18 -12.47 -5.06 7.51
CA ALA A 18 -12.19 -5.87 8.69
C ALA A 18 -13.39 -5.81 9.65
N GLU A 19 -13.86 -4.62 10.02
CA GLU A 19 -15.05 -4.43 10.88
C GLU A 19 -16.31 -5.08 10.28
N HIS A 20 -16.50 -4.98 8.96
CA HIS A 20 -17.63 -5.63 8.30
C HIS A 20 -17.53 -7.16 8.41
N LEU A 21 -16.39 -7.74 8.10
CA LEU A 21 -16.16 -9.18 8.20
C LEU A 21 -16.24 -9.66 9.66
N GLU A 22 -15.66 -8.92 10.58
CA GLU A 22 -15.78 -9.20 12.03
C GLU A 22 -17.24 -9.19 12.50
N SER A 23 -18.06 -8.27 12.00
CA SER A 23 -19.51 -8.24 12.28
C SER A 23 -20.26 -9.47 11.78
N LYS A 24 -19.67 -10.19 10.81
CA LYS A 24 -20.18 -11.47 10.27
C LYS A 24 -19.51 -12.69 10.91
N GLY A 25 -18.70 -12.49 11.94
CA GLY A 25 -18.04 -13.57 12.68
C GLY A 25 -16.72 -14.04 12.06
N ILE A 26 -16.16 -13.29 11.10
CA ILE A 26 -14.88 -13.57 10.48
C ILE A 26 -13.83 -12.67 11.13
N ASN A 27 -12.92 -13.25 11.93
CA ASN A 27 -11.96 -12.50 12.73
C ASN A 27 -10.53 -12.56 12.18
N CYS A 28 -10.23 -13.57 11.38
CA CYS A 28 -8.91 -13.79 10.78
C CYS A 28 -9.04 -14.37 9.36
N LEU A 29 -7.93 -14.53 8.65
CA LEU A 29 -7.95 -15.10 7.32
C LEU A 29 -8.38 -16.57 7.29
N ASP A 30 -8.08 -17.31 8.33
CA ASP A 30 -8.48 -18.73 8.44
C ASP A 30 -10.00 -18.85 8.47
N ASP A 31 -10.68 -18.02 9.29
CA ASP A 31 -12.14 -17.94 9.29
C ASP A 31 -12.73 -17.61 7.91
N LEU A 32 -12.07 -16.73 7.17
CA LEU A 32 -12.51 -16.33 5.84
C LEU A 32 -12.36 -17.48 4.83
N ILE A 33 -11.26 -18.20 4.90
CA ILE A 33 -10.99 -19.36 4.05
C ILE A 33 -11.97 -20.49 4.40
N ASP A 34 -12.22 -20.73 5.67
CA ASP A 34 -13.23 -21.71 6.13
C ASP A 34 -14.63 -21.35 5.61
N ALA A 35 -15.00 -20.09 5.65
CA ALA A 35 -16.27 -19.63 5.07
C ALA A 35 -16.37 -19.90 3.56
N MET A 36 -15.27 -19.75 2.84
CA MET A 36 -15.16 -20.07 1.41
C MET A 36 -15.27 -21.57 1.14
N TYR A 37 -14.67 -22.40 2.01
CA TYR A 37 -14.78 -23.86 1.90
C TYR A 37 -16.17 -24.37 2.25
N GLY A 38 -16.80 -23.75 3.26
CA GLY A 38 -18.14 -24.14 3.70
C GLY A 38 -19.23 -23.92 2.65
N ASP A 39 -19.11 -22.87 1.87
CA ASP A 39 -20.08 -22.53 0.78
C ASP A 39 -19.38 -21.75 -0.33
N PRO A 40 -18.66 -22.42 -1.24
CA PRO A 40 -17.87 -21.77 -2.27
C PRO A 40 -18.67 -20.91 -3.24
N GLU A 41 -19.95 -21.19 -3.42
CA GLU A 41 -20.82 -20.44 -4.31
C GLU A 41 -21.43 -19.19 -3.65
N ARG A 42 -21.68 -19.24 -2.35
CA ARG A 42 -22.46 -18.22 -1.63
C ARG A 42 -21.69 -17.52 -0.50
N TRP A 43 -20.44 -17.86 -0.26
CA TRP A 43 -19.65 -17.24 0.81
C TRP A 43 -19.72 -15.71 0.81
N ALA A 44 -19.59 -15.12 -0.36
CA ALA A 44 -19.64 -13.67 -0.51
C ALA A 44 -21.01 -13.08 -0.16
N THR A 45 -22.08 -13.74 -0.60
CA THR A 45 -23.45 -13.33 -0.28
C THR A 45 -23.76 -13.51 1.20
N ARG A 46 -23.29 -14.59 1.82
CA ARG A 46 -23.44 -14.82 3.26
C ARG A 46 -22.71 -13.80 4.10
N LEU A 47 -21.56 -13.32 3.63
CA LEU A 47 -20.80 -12.27 4.27
C LEU A 47 -21.23 -10.87 3.84
N ASP A 48 -22.32 -10.76 3.05
CA ASP A 48 -22.84 -9.47 2.57
C ASP A 48 -21.78 -8.63 1.86
N LEU A 49 -20.98 -9.28 1.04
CA LEU A 49 -19.93 -8.64 0.25
C LEU A 49 -20.44 -8.30 -1.14
N SER A 50 -20.12 -7.11 -1.62
CA SER A 50 -20.34 -6.76 -3.02
C SER A 50 -19.52 -7.67 -3.94
N LYS A 51 -19.93 -7.76 -5.22
CA LYS A 51 -19.20 -8.51 -6.23
C LYS A 51 -17.76 -8.01 -6.37
N GLU A 52 -17.57 -6.70 -6.31
CA GLU A 52 -16.26 -6.06 -6.39
C GLU A 52 -15.38 -6.44 -5.19
N ARG A 53 -15.94 -6.38 -3.97
CA ARG A 53 -15.23 -6.79 -2.74
C ARG A 53 -14.84 -8.24 -2.78
N SER A 54 -15.76 -9.12 -3.11
CA SER A 54 -15.50 -10.56 -3.15
C SER A 54 -14.47 -10.93 -4.23
N ASN A 55 -14.55 -10.34 -5.41
CA ASN A 55 -13.59 -10.56 -6.49
C ASN A 55 -12.19 -10.10 -6.11
N GLY A 56 -12.06 -8.97 -5.45
CA GLY A 56 -10.77 -8.49 -5.05
C GLY A 56 -10.15 -9.29 -3.90
N ILE A 57 -10.95 -9.74 -2.94
CA ILE A 57 -10.48 -10.66 -1.89
C ILE A 57 -9.93 -11.94 -2.54
N LEU A 58 -10.67 -12.53 -3.47
CA LEU A 58 -10.22 -13.72 -4.20
C LEU A 58 -8.93 -13.47 -4.99
N SER A 59 -8.87 -12.38 -5.73
CA SER A 59 -7.69 -12.02 -6.51
C SER A 59 -6.48 -11.77 -5.62
N TRP A 60 -6.68 -11.08 -4.50
CA TRP A 60 -5.62 -10.83 -3.52
C TRP A 60 -5.10 -12.13 -2.89
N LEU A 61 -5.99 -12.98 -2.40
CA LEU A 61 -5.60 -14.28 -1.83
C LEU A 61 -4.83 -15.12 -2.86
N TYR A 62 -5.29 -15.15 -4.11
CA TYR A 62 -4.61 -15.88 -5.18
C TYR A 62 -3.21 -15.32 -5.46
N SER A 63 -3.05 -14.01 -5.44
CA SER A 63 -1.73 -13.40 -5.58
C SER A 63 -0.77 -13.79 -4.44
N LYS A 64 -1.29 -13.92 -3.22
CA LYS A 64 -0.50 -14.40 -2.07
C LYS A 64 -0.12 -15.87 -2.23
N LYS A 65 -1.03 -16.71 -2.71
CA LYS A 65 -0.73 -18.10 -3.08
C LYS A 65 0.39 -18.20 -4.11
N LEU A 66 0.33 -17.39 -5.17
CA LEU A 66 1.40 -17.32 -6.18
C LEU A 66 2.73 -16.82 -5.59
N GLY A 67 2.70 -16.00 -4.57
CA GLY A 67 3.86 -15.54 -3.81
C GLY A 67 4.38 -16.54 -2.78
N GLY A 68 3.82 -17.76 -2.74
CA GLY A 68 4.26 -18.85 -1.86
C GLY A 68 3.52 -18.96 -0.51
N ALA A 69 2.46 -18.17 -0.30
CA ALA A 69 1.61 -18.38 0.87
C ALA A 69 0.87 -19.72 0.76
N PRO A 70 0.78 -20.51 1.84
CA PRO A 70 0.16 -21.84 1.83
C PRO A 70 -1.37 -21.74 1.85
N ILE A 71 -1.93 -20.99 0.88
CA ILE A 71 -3.37 -20.82 0.73
C ILE A 71 -3.90 -21.93 -0.16
N ASP A 72 -4.82 -22.71 0.37
CA ASP A 72 -5.62 -23.64 -0.41
C ASP A 72 -6.97 -23.01 -0.77
N PHE A 73 -7.52 -23.37 -1.93
CA PHE A 73 -8.80 -22.86 -2.40
C PHE A 73 -9.71 -24.01 -2.76
N PRO A 74 -11.03 -23.90 -2.48
CA PRO A 74 -11.99 -24.75 -3.16
C PRO A 74 -11.79 -24.67 -4.68
N PRO A 75 -11.79 -25.81 -5.42
CA PRO A 75 -11.44 -25.84 -6.84
C PRO A 75 -12.24 -24.83 -7.71
N VAL A 76 -13.50 -24.61 -7.38
CA VAL A 76 -14.38 -23.64 -8.06
C VAL A 76 -13.87 -22.21 -7.86
N LEU A 77 -13.47 -21.85 -6.64
CA LEU A 77 -12.95 -20.53 -6.32
C LEU A 77 -11.53 -20.34 -6.84
N GLU A 78 -10.72 -21.37 -6.88
CA GLU A 78 -9.37 -21.29 -7.45
C GLU A 78 -9.41 -20.94 -8.94
N THR A 79 -10.30 -21.61 -9.70
CA THR A 79 -10.50 -21.30 -11.11
C THR A 79 -10.94 -19.85 -11.28
N ARG A 80 -11.92 -19.41 -10.50
CA ARG A 80 -12.41 -18.02 -10.54
C ARG A 80 -11.32 -17.03 -10.15
N ALA A 81 -10.58 -17.29 -9.08
CA ALA A 81 -9.51 -16.43 -8.61
C ALA A 81 -8.38 -16.30 -9.64
N ARG A 82 -8.01 -17.42 -10.29
CA ARG A 82 -7.04 -17.43 -11.38
C ARG A 82 -7.51 -16.64 -12.59
N ASP A 83 -8.77 -16.75 -12.98
CA ASP A 83 -9.31 -16.03 -14.13
C ASP A 83 -9.45 -14.55 -13.83
N LEU A 84 -9.86 -14.19 -12.61
CA LEU A 84 -9.82 -12.82 -12.12
C LEU A 84 -8.40 -12.26 -12.17
N SER A 85 -7.40 -13.00 -11.70
CA SER A 85 -6.02 -12.55 -11.71
C SER A 85 -5.49 -12.31 -13.12
N LYS A 86 -5.88 -13.13 -14.11
CA LYS A 86 -5.54 -12.93 -15.52
C LYS A 86 -6.21 -11.69 -16.11
N SER A 87 -7.46 -11.45 -15.77
CA SER A 87 -8.22 -10.26 -16.18
C SER A 87 -7.61 -8.99 -15.60
N TYR A 88 -6.94 -9.11 -14.49
CA TYR A 88 -6.32 -8.02 -13.77
C TYR A 88 -4.83 -7.83 -14.13
N TYR A 89 -4.14 -8.84 -14.61
CA TYR A 89 -2.77 -8.72 -15.13
C TYR A 89 -2.79 -7.96 -16.47
N GLY A 90 -2.67 -6.64 -16.39
CA GLY A 90 -2.64 -5.74 -17.54
C GLY A 90 -3.82 -4.79 -17.61
N GLN A 91 -4.77 -4.89 -16.72
CA GLN A 91 -5.79 -3.88 -16.46
C GLN A 91 -5.57 -3.29 -15.09
N LYS A 92 -5.94 -2.04 -14.92
CA LYS A 92 -5.88 -1.23 -13.70
C LYS A 92 -5.57 -2.00 -12.43
N VAL A 93 -4.59 -1.51 -11.72
CA VAL A 93 -4.13 -1.99 -10.40
C VAL A 93 -5.21 -1.85 -9.30
N GLU A 94 -6.45 -1.91 -9.66
CA GLU A 94 -7.57 -2.06 -8.72
C GLU A 94 -7.54 -3.39 -7.98
N ASP A 95 -6.36 -4.08 -7.88
CA ASP A 95 -6.37 -5.50 -8.14
C ASP A 95 -5.85 -6.34 -7.03
N ILE A 96 -4.94 -5.93 -6.29
CA ILE A 96 -4.33 -6.78 -5.29
C ILE A 96 -4.64 -6.19 -3.92
N GLY A 97 -5.63 -6.69 -3.29
CA GLY A 97 -6.18 -6.17 -2.04
C GLY A 97 -7.06 -4.93 -2.24
N ALA A 98 -7.48 -4.74 -3.43
CA ALA A 98 -8.03 -3.55 -4.00
C ALA A 98 -9.55 -3.38 -4.03
N PRO A 99 -10.40 -4.31 -3.67
CA PRO A 99 -11.81 -3.95 -3.54
C PRO A 99 -12.00 -2.85 -2.52
N LEU A 100 -11.07 -2.74 -1.62
CA LEU A 100 -10.98 -1.70 -0.62
C LEU A 100 -10.66 -0.33 -1.19
N TRP A 101 -9.71 -0.28 -2.09
CA TRP A 101 -9.23 0.95 -2.68
C TRP A 101 -10.18 1.49 -3.75
N SER A 102 -10.77 0.62 -4.57
CA SER A 102 -11.76 1.04 -5.56
C SER A 102 -13.02 1.60 -4.90
N GLU A 103 -13.46 1.05 -3.77
CA GLU A 103 -14.60 1.59 -3.03
C GLU A 103 -14.29 2.89 -2.31
N ILE A 104 -13.08 3.02 -1.79
CA ILE A 104 -12.61 4.27 -1.22
C ILE A 104 -12.55 5.36 -2.29
N ASN A 105 -12.02 5.04 -3.46
CA ASN A 105 -12.01 5.96 -4.60
C ASN A 105 -13.42 6.30 -5.10
N LYS A 106 -14.37 5.36 -5.08
CA LYS A 106 -15.78 5.64 -5.39
C LYS A 106 -16.40 6.57 -4.34
N LYS A 107 -16.17 6.35 -3.06
CA LYS A 107 -16.64 7.25 -1.97
C LYS A 107 -16.00 8.63 -2.04
N GLN A 108 -14.74 8.72 -2.49
CA GLN A 108 -14.08 10.01 -2.72
C GLN A 108 -14.65 10.76 -3.92
N LYS A 109 -15.06 10.05 -4.99
CA LYS A 109 -15.74 10.66 -6.15
C LYS A 109 -17.15 11.16 -5.82
N THR A 110 -17.81 10.64 -4.80
CA THR A 110 -19.21 10.95 -4.45
C THR A 110 -19.35 12.03 -3.36
N GLY A 111 -18.39 12.92 -3.18
CA GLY A 111 -18.57 14.14 -2.37
C GLY A 111 -17.68 14.31 -1.15
N ARG A 112 -16.77 13.40 -0.86
CA ARG A 112 -15.67 13.71 0.05
C ARG A 112 -14.61 14.51 -0.69
N ARG A 113 -14.13 15.60 -0.10
CA ARG A 113 -12.96 16.32 -0.60
C ARG A 113 -11.83 15.32 -0.84
N LEU A 114 -11.35 15.26 -2.09
CA LEU A 114 -10.07 14.65 -2.41
C LEU A 114 -9.05 15.17 -1.37
N GLY A 115 -8.47 14.27 -0.60
CA GLY A 115 -7.51 14.64 0.43
C GLY A 115 -7.94 14.46 1.88
N GLN A 116 -9.18 14.00 2.17
CA GLN A 116 -9.44 13.52 3.51
C GLN A 116 -8.72 12.18 3.72
N PRO A 117 -7.87 12.11 4.76
CA PRO A 117 -7.07 10.92 5.03
C PRO A 117 -7.97 9.71 5.23
N LEU A 118 -7.64 8.62 4.57
CA LEU A 118 -8.21 7.32 4.90
C LEU A 118 -7.72 6.94 6.29
N LYS A 119 -8.59 6.52 7.19
CA LYS A 119 -8.27 6.29 8.61
C LYS A 119 -6.99 5.46 8.84
N ASN A 120 -6.59 4.60 7.91
CA ASN A 120 -5.44 3.71 8.03
C ASN A 120 -4.39 3.84 6.91
N SER A 121 -4.53 4.78 5.98
CA SER A 121 -3.58 4.98 4.88
C SER A 121 -3.54 6.45 4.49
N GLU A 122 -3.31 7.26 5.47
CA GLU A 122 -3.25 8.69 5.29
C GLU A 122 -1.96 9.06 4.59
N ILE A 123 -2.03 9.87 3.53
CA ILE A 123 -0.87 10.59 3.04
C ILE A 123 -0.54 11.65 4.07
N ARG A 124 0.42 11.35 4.91
CA ARG A 124 0.91 12.24 5.96
C ARG A 124 2.41 12.33 5.93
N PRO A 125 2.96 13.43 6.44
CA PRO A 125 4.39 13.53 6.68
C PRO A 125 4.89 12.40 7.59
N LEU A 126 6.16 12.08 7.44
CA LEU A 126 6.85 11.01 8.19
C LEU A 126 6.64 11.11 9.71
N GLU A 127 6.50 12.33 10.22
CA GLU A 127 6.30 12.61 11.65
C GLU A 127 4.95 12.11 12.17
N PHE A 128 3.93 12.09 11.32
CA PHE A 128 2.55 11.76 11.67
C PHE A 128 2.07 10.46 11.03
N LEU A 129 2.93 9.80 10.27
CA LEU A 129 2.61 8.56 9.58
C LEU A 129 2.65 7.39 10.55
N THR A 130 1.57 6.62 10.59
CA THR A 130 1.44 5.39 11.38
C THR A 130 0.99 4.25 10.48
N PRO A 131 1.94 3.54 9.83
CA PRO A 131 1.59 2.41 8.99
C PRO A 131 0.91 1.30 9.80
N PRO A 132 0.02 0.53 9.17
CA PRO A 132 -0.49 -0.70 9.76
C PRO A 132 0.65 -1.65 10.16
N LYS A 133 0.44 -2.46 11.18
CA LYS A 133 1.46 -3.40 11.70
C LYS A 133 2.08 -4.28 10.60
N ALA A 134 1.28 -4.76 9.68
CA ALA A 134 1.73 -5.57 8.55
C ALA A 134 2.64 -4.82 7.55
N LEU A 135 2.64 -3.49 7.59
CA LEU A 135 3.37 -2.62 6.65
C LEU A 135 4.37 -1.69 7.37
N ASP A 136 4.52 -1.80 8.67
CA ASP A 136 5.42 -0.95 9.46
C ASP A 136 6.91 -1.32 9.32
N GLY A 137 7.18 -2.45 8.66
CA GLY A 137 8.52 -2.97 8.44
C GLY A 137 9.08 -3.81 9.58
N SER A 138 8.34 -4.00 10.67
CA SER A 138 8.81 -4.84 11.80
C SER A 138 9.05 -6.30 11.41
N SER A 139 8.42 -6.76 10.33
CA SER A 139 8.56 -8.08 9.72
C SER A 139 9.05 -8.00 8.27
N GLY A 140 9.81 -6.96 7.93
CA GLY A 140 10.33 -6.75 6.58
C GLY A 140 11.27 -7.87 6.14
N THR A 141 11.13 -8.35 4.89
CA THR A 141 11.90 -9.50 4.36
C THR A 141 13.38 -9.21 4.17
N ASN A 142 13.75 -7.95 4.02
CA ASN A 142 15.15 -7.52 3.83
C ASN A 142 15.82 -7.11 5.17
N ARG A 143 15.14 -7.32 6.28
CA ARG A 143 15.75 -7.09 7.60
C ARG A 143 16.65 -8.26 7.94
N GLY A 144 17.88 -7.95 8.35
CA GLY A 144 18.74 -8.93 9.01
C GLY A 144 18.16 -9.38 10.36
N ASP A 145 18.63 -10.52 10.86
CA ASP A 145 18.28 -10.97 12.21
C ASP A 145 18.55 -9.89 13.24
N ARG A 146 17.69 -9.79 14.26
CA ARG A 146 17.82 -8.75 15.32
C ARG A 146 19.19 -8.76 16.00
N GLN A 147 19.86 -9.92 16.05
CA GLN A 147 21.19 -10.05 16.64
C GLN A 147 22.30 -9.50 15.75
N ASP A 148 22.08 -9.50 14.44
CA ASP A 148 23.07 -9.05 13.43
C ASP A 148 22.75 -7.64 12.89
N CYS A 149 21.62 -7.07 13.27
CA CYS A 149 21.22 -5.76 12.80
C CYS A 149 21.98 -4.66 13.55
N ALA A 150 22.85 -3.94 12.85
CA ALA A 150 23.58 -2.80 13.38
C ALA A 150 22.69 -1.64 13.85
N LEU A 151 21.41 -1.65 13.46
CA LEU A 151 20.43 -0.63 13.80
C LEU A 151 19.43 -1.20 14.80
N ASN A 152 19.43 -0.66 16.01
CA ASN A 152 18.43 -1.01 17.03
C ASN A 152 17.11 -0.26 16.78
N VAL A 153 16.41 -0.63 15.70
CA VAL A 153 15.13 -0.05 15.28
C VAL A 153 14.11 -1.14 15.01
N ASN A 154 12.84 -0.86 15.26
CA ASN A 154 11.76 -1.83 15.11
C ASN A 154 10.95 -1.64 13.84
N THR A 155 10.89 -0.43 13.28
CA THR A 155 10.06 -0.09 12.13
C THR A 155 10.86 0.64 11.05
N ASP A 156 10.32 0.67 9.83
CA ASP A 156 10.91 1.39 8.71
C ASP A 156 11.02 2.90 8.98
N ILE A 157 10.01 3.46 9.66
CA ILE A 157 10.03 4.89 10.03
C ILE A 157 11.17 5.19 11.00
N GLU A 158 11.39 4.32 11.98
CA GLU A 158 12.52 4.48 12.91
C GLU A 158 13.86 4.37 12.18
N ALA A 159 13.96 3.42 11.23
CA ALA A 159 15.15 3.25 10.40
C ALA A 159 15.44 4.49 9.55
N ILE A 160 14.43 5.05 8.90
CA ILE A 160 14.53 6.28 8.11
C ILE A 160 14.97 7.46 9.01
N ARG A 161 14.37 7.61 10.18
CA ARG A 161 14.73 8.69 11.12
C ARG A 161 16.20 8.60 11.57
N LEU A 162 16.66 7.39 11.87
CA LEU A 162 18.05 7.16 12.25
C LEU A 162 19.00 7.40 11.08
N TRP A 163 18.64 6.92 9.88
CA TRP A 163 19.39 7.17 8.67
C TRP A 163 19.51 8.66 8.33
N LEU A 164 18.42 9.42 8.48
CA LEU A 164 18.42 10.87 8.27
C LEU A 164 19.36 11.60 9.25
N LYS A 165 19.41 11.15 10.51
CA LYS A 165 20.37 11.71 11.50
C LYS A 165 21.82 11.47 11.08
N ALA A 166 22.12 10.35 10.44
CA ALA A 166 23.46 10.01 9.97
C ALA A 166 23.88 10.77 8.70
N LYS A 167 22.95 11.38 7.96
CA LYS A 167 23.24 12.06 6.67
C LYS A 167 23.80 13.48 6.79
N GLY A 168 24.22 13.90 7.97
CA GLY A 168 24.98 15.13 8.17
C GLY A 168 24.14 16.31 8.66
N THR A 169 24.79 17.45 8.84
CA THR A 169 24.28 18.62 9.54
C THR A 169 23.67 19.68 8.64
N ASN A 170 23.81 19.55 7.31
CA ASN A 170 23.24 20.53 6.37
C ASN A 170 21.72 20.36 6.27
N ALA A 171 20.97 21.37 6.76
CA ALA A 171 19.52 21.36 6.80
C ALA A 171 18.86 21.15 5.41
N ASN A 172 19.41 21.73 4.35
CA ASN A 172 18.88 21.59 3.00
C ASN A 172 19.07 20.15 2.49
N THR A 173 20.23 19.57 2.77
CA THR A 173 20.50 18.17 2.42
C THR A 173 19.58 17.23 3.19
N GLN A 174 19.43 17.41 4.49
CA GLN A 174 18.51 16.60 5.29
C GLN A 174 17.07 16.74 4.82
N ALA A 175 16.62 17.95 4.48
CA ALA A 175 15.28 18.18 3.95
C ALA A 175 15.06 17.46 2.60
N ALA A 176 16.05 17.47 1.72
CA ALA A 176 15.98 16.75 0.44
C ALA A 176 15.93 15.24 0.64
N TYR A 177 16.77 14.68 1.49
CA TYR A 177 16.80 13.26 1.81
C TYR A 177 15.49 12.80 2.49
N ARG A 178 15.01 13.57 3.46
CA ARG A 178 13.72 13.31 4.11
C ARG A 178 12.58 13.29 3.11
N ARG A 179 12.51 14.26 2.21
CA ARG A 179 11.46 14.37 1.21
C ARG A 179 11.42 13.14 0.28
N GLU A 180 12.57 12.71 -0.22
CA GLU A 180 12.60 11.57 -1.13
C GLU A 180 12.36 10.23 -0.41
N ALA A 181 12.88 10.06 0.80
CA ALA A 181 12.59 8.89 1.63
C ALA A 181 11.10 8.79 1.96
N GLU A 182 10.49 9.90 2.34
CA GLU A 182 9.05 10.02 2.64
C GLU A 182 8.19 9.68 1.43
N ARG A 183 8.53 10.20 0.25
CA ARG A 183 7.83 9.91 -1.01
C ARG A 183 7.89 8.44 -1.36
N PHE A 184 9.06 7.84 -1.27
CA PHE A 184 9.24 6.42 -1.57
C PHE A 184 8.54 5.53 -0.55
N LEU A 185 8.64 5.83 0.74
CA LEU A 185 7.90 5.11 1.78
C LEU A 185 6.38 5.17 1.54
N LEU A 186 5.83 6.36 1.31
CA LEU A 186 4.41 6.53 1.02
C LEU A 186 3.97 5.76 -0.23
N TRP A 187 4.79 5.79 -1.28
CA TRP A 187 4.52 5.02 -2.49
C TRP A 187 4.53 3.51 -2.23
N CYS A 188 5.51 2.99 -1.49
CA CYS A 188 5.53 1.59 -1.09
C CYS A 188 4.28 1.19 -0.30
N LEU A 189 3.88 2.03 0.66
CA LEU A 189 2.72 1.75 1.50
C LEU A 189 1.40 1.81 0.74
N LEU A 190 1.24 2.77 -0.16
CA LEU A 190 -0.03 3.07 -0.81
C LEU A 190 -0.17 2.38 -2.16
N GLU A 191 0.77 2.56 -3.05
CA GLU A 191 0.69 1.98 -4.40
C GLU A 191 1.06 0.50 -4.43
N LYS A 192 2.03 0.07 -3.63
CA LYS A 192 2.52 -1.31 -3.65
C LYS A 192 2.02 -2.15 -2.48
N ARG A 193 1.61 -1.52 -1.38
CA ARG A 193 1.21 -2.19 -0.14
C ARG A 193 2.28 -3.14 0.39
N VAL A 194 3.50 -2.68 0.36
CA VAL A 194 4.65 -3.37 0.92
C VAL A 194 5.35 -2.48 1.93
N ALA A 195 5.92 -3.09 2.96
CA ALA A 195 6.83 -2.39 3.84
C ALA A 195 8.08 -1.98 3.05
N LEU A 196 8.68 -0.83 3.37
CA LEU A 196 9.90 -0.38 2.70
C LEU A 196 11.02 -1.42 2.81
N SER A 197 11.18 -2.01 3.99
CA SER A 197 12.13 -3.11 4.24
C SER A 197 11.78 -4.44 3.55
N SER A 198 10.70 -4.49 2.79
CA SER A 198 10.35 -5.62 1.92
C SER A 198 10.37 -5.24 0.43
N ALA A 199 10.67 -3.98 0.10
CA ALA A 199 10.77 -3.52 -1.27
C ALA A 199 11.96 -4.20 -1.98
N ARG A 200 11.75 -4.57 -3.24
CA ARG A 200 12.73 -5.21 -4.11
C ARG A 200 13.15 -4.26 -5.22
N LEU A 201 14.06 -4.71 -6.05
CA LEU A 201 14.55 -3.92 -7.19
C LEU A 201 13.41 -3.55 -8.17
N GLU A 202 12.44 -4.44 -8.31
CA GLU A 202 11.26 -4.22 -9.14
C GLU A 202 10.46 -3.02 -8.67
N GLU A 203 10.16 -2.93 -7.36
CA GLU A 203 9.46 -1.79 -6.78
C GLU A 203 10.25 -0.49 -6.94
N CYS A 204 11.55 -0.53 -6.76
CA CYS A 204 12.41 0.64 -7.00
C CYS A 204 12.33 1.12 -8.45
N SER A 205 12.33 0.19 -9.40
CA SER A 205 12.25 0.50 -10.84
C SER A 205 10.87 1.06 -11.21
N GLU A 206 9.80 0.51 -10.66
CA GLU A 206 8.44 1.00 -10.86
C GLU A 206 8.24 2.38 -10.23
N TYR A 207 8.79 2.62 -9.04
CA TYR A 207 8.75 3.94 -8.41
C TYR A 207 9.40 5.01 -9.27
N LEU A 208 10.53 4.71 -9.90
CA LEU A 208 11.19 5.65 -10.79
C LEU A 208 10.37 5.94 -12.05
N LYS A 209 9.65 4.95 -12.58
CA LYS A 209 8.68 5.17 -13.68
C LYS A 209 7.50 6.02 -13.21
N TRP A 210 6.97 5.74 -12.03
CA TRP A 210 5.90 6.51 -11.42
C TRP A 210 6.29 7.98 -11.23
N LEU A 211 7.53 8.26 -10.80
CA LEU A 211 8.06 9.62 -10.69
C LEU A 211 8.17 10.35 -12.03
N GLU A 212 8.38 9.63 -13.13
CA GLU A 212 8.39 10.21 -14.48
C GLU A 212 6.99 10.61 -14.95
N MET A 213 5.98 9.91 -14.48
CA MET A 213 4.58 10.08 -14.91
C MET A 213 3.83 11.10 -14.08
N ILE A 214 4.11 11.18 -12.78
CA ILE A 214 3.35 12.04 -11.87
C ILE A 214 3.38 13.52 -12.31
N GLY A 215 2.19 14.11 -12.39
CA GLY A 215 1.99 15.49 -12.82
C GLY A 215 2.13 15.73 -14.33
N ARG A 216 2.35 14.69 -15.13
CA ARG A 216 2.55 14.77 -16.59
C ARG A 216 1.54 13.97 -17.39
N GLU A 217 0.96 12.93 -16.78
CA GLU A 217 0.01 12.06 -17.44
C GLU A 217 -1.41 12.60 -17.36
N THR A 218 -2.21 12.23 -18.35
CA THR A 218 -3.65 12.45 -18.28
C THR A 218 -4.27 11.56 -17.19
N PRO A 219 -5.39 11.98 -16.57
CA PRO A 219 -6.08 11.14 -15.58
C PRO A 219 -6.41 9.74 -16.09
N GLU A 220 -6.79 9.62 -17.37
CA GLU A 220 -7.14 8.35 -18.00
C GLU A 220 -5.93 7.42 -18.14
N ASN A 221 -4.76 7.96 -18.53
CA ASN A 221 -3.53 7.18 -18.66
C ASN A 221 -2.98 6.81 -17.28
N TRP A 222 -3.01 7.76 -16.35
CA TRP A 222 -2.58 7.53 -14.98
C TRP A 222 -3.35 6.38 -14.31
N GLN A 223 -4.68 6.39 -14.41
CA GLN A 223 -5.55 5.39 -13.83
C GLN A 223 -5.38 3.98 -14.40
N LYS A 224 -4.74 3.84 -15.57
CA LYS A 224 -4.41 2.52 -16.13
C LYS A 224 -3.27 1.81 -15.40
N SER A 225 -2.42 2.56 -14.71
CA SER A 225 -1.19 2.03 -14.12
C SER A 225 -1.14 2.17 -12.58
N TRP A 226 -1.88 3.12 -12.00
CA TRP A 226 -1.72 3.50 -10.61
C TRP A 226 -3.05 3.52 -9.84
N ILE A 227 -2.98 3.17 -8.56
CA ILE A 227 -4.15 3.02 -7.69
C ILE A 227 -4.77 4.38 -7.36
N TYR A 228 -3.93 5.32 -6.93
CA TYR A 228 -4.40 6.62 -6.49
C TYR A 228 -4.37 7.65 -7.61
N PRO A 229 -5.40 8.51 -7.71
CA PRO A 229 -5.37 9.68 -8.59
C PRO A 229 -4.16 10.56 -8.31
N GLN A 230 -3.64 11.25 -9.32
CA GLN A 230 -2.49 12.15 -9.17
C GLN A 230 -2.72 13.24 -8.11
N GLU A 231 -3.95 13.73 -8.02
CA GLU A 231 -4.37 14.77 -7.06
C GLU A 231 -4.23 14.31 -5.59
N THR A 232 -4.17 13.01 -5.36
CA THR A 232 -3.89 12.45 -4.03
C THR A 232 -2.47 12.76 -3.59
N TRP A 233 -1.55 12.88 -4.52
CA TRP A 233 -0.11 13.06 -4.30
C TRP A 233 0.36 14.50 -4.41
N ILE A 234 -0.39 15.35 -5.11
CA ILE A 234 -0.01 16.70 -5.46
C ILE A 234 -0.88 17.69 -4.69
N GLY A 235 -0.26 18.54 -3.90
CA GLY A 235 -0.92 19.56 -3.11
C GLY A 235 -0.46 20.98 -3.43
N PRO A 236 -1.05 21.97 -2.76
CA PRO A 236 -0.64 23.37 -2.88
C PRO A 236 0.80 23.59 -2.44
N LYS A 237 1.43 24.64 -2.99
CA LYS A 237 2.74 25.09 -2.51
C LYS A 237 2.65 25.59 -1.06
N ASN A 238 3.73 25.41 -0.33
CA ASN A 238 3.89 25.97 1.02
C ASN A 238 2.83 25.49 2.03
N THR A 239 2.23 24.33 1.80
CA THR A 239 1.33 23.73 2.77
C THR A 239 2.13 23.29 4.00
N PRO A 240 1.78 23.73 5.21
CA PRO A 240 2.42 23.27 6.44
C PRO A 240 2.35 21.75 6.57
N ARG A 241 3.37 21.15 7.17
CA ARG A 241 3.42 19.69 7.32
C ARG A 241 2.32 19.12 8.22
N GLU A 242 1.83 19.93 9.15
CA GLU A 242 0.73 19.59 10.07
C GLU A 242 -0.66 19.72 9.42
N SER A 243 -0.71 20.34 8.25
CA SER A 243 -1.98 20.57 7.54
C SER A 243 -2.57 19.26 7.00
N PRO A 244 -3.88 19.05 7.10
CA PRO A 244 -4.56 17.92 6.45
C PRO A 244 -4.47 17.99 4.91
N ASP A 245 -4.20 19.16 4.35
CA ASP A 245 -4.04 19.35 2.91
C ASP A 245 -2.60 19.10 2.43
N TRP A 246 -1.69 18.74 3.34
CA TRP A 246 -0.33 18.42 2.97
C TRP A 246 -0.25 17.19 2.03
N LYS A 247 0.57 17.32 0.99
CA LYS A 247 0.88 16.25 0.05
C LYS A 247 2.39 16.18 -0.18
N PRO A 248 2.92 15.00 -0.54
CA PRO A 248 4.36 14.83 -0.74
C PRO A 248 4.92 15.58 -1.95
N PHE A 249 4.06 15.97 -2.89
CA PHE A 249 4.41 16.80 -4.04
C PHE A 249 3.62 18.10 -4.02
N ASN A 250 4.21 19.16 -4.51
CA ASN A 250 3.52 20.45 -4.67
C ASN A 250 3.18 20.72 -6.14
N SER A 251 2.27 21.64 -6.38
CA SER A 251 1.73 21.97 -7.71
C SER A 251 2.77 22.49 -8.71
N SER A 252 3.98 22.79 -8.30
CA SER A 252 5.08 23.16 -9.20
C SER A 252 6.00 21.97 -9.44
N LEU A 253 5.47 20.87 -9.86
CA LEU A 253 6.24 19.70 -10.33
C LEU A 253 7.08 19.99 -11.58
N ALA A 254 7.60 21.20 -11.72
CA ALA A 254 8.46 21.52 -12.82
C ALA A 254 9.63 20.52 -12.93
N TYR A 255 9.99 19.86 -11.81
CA TYR A 255 11.05 18.87 -11.85
C TYR A 255 11.16 18.04 -10.55
N THR A 256 10.76 16.80 -10.61
CA THR A 256 11.27 15.81 -9.67
C THR A 256 12.47 15.16 -10.34
N SER A 257 13.67 15.49 -9.92
CA SER A 257 14.86 14.91 -10.49
C SER A 257 14.89 13.40 -10.22
N ARG A 258 14.57 12.59 -11.23
CA ARG A 258 14.75 11.13 -11.17
C ARG A 258 16.14 10.76 -10.69
N LYS A 259 17.16 11.52 -11.10
CA LYS A 259 18.54 11.31 -10.69
C LYS A 259 18.74 11.48 -9.19
N ALA A 260 18.20 12.54 -8.61
CA ALA A 260 18.26 12.77 -7.16
C ALA A 260 17.47 11.71 -6.39
N ALA A 261 16.25 11.40 -6.82
CA ALA A 261 15.43 10.34 -6.23
C ALA A 261 16.13 8.98 -6.31
N SER A 262 16.66 8.60 -7.48
CA SER A 262 17.39 7.34 -7.67
C SER A 262 18.62 7.24 -6.75
N THR A 263 19.34 8.33 -6.58
CA THR A 263 20.52 8.36 -5.69
C THR A 263 20.11 8.11 -4.23
N ILE A 264 19.00 8.69 -3.80
CA ILE A 264 18.53 8.57 -2.42
C ILE A 264 17.88 7.20 -2.19
N VAL A 265 17.04 6.73 -3.10
CA VAL A 265 16.38 5.42 -3.00
C VAL A 265 17.40 4.27 -2.94
N ARG A 266 18.52 4.38 -3.66
CA ARG A 266 19.60 3.38 -3.58
C ARG A 266 20.35 3.35 -2.26
N GLN A 267 20.19 4.37 -1.43
CA GLN A 267 20.85 4.48 -0.13
C GLN A 267 19.91 4.10 1.03
N LEU A 268 18.63 3.99 0.75
CA LEU A 268 17.61 3.48 1.67
C LEU A 268 17.60 1.96 1.69
#